data_fed937134331b32d0a7680a27918e69e
#
_entry.id   fed937134331b32d0a7680a27918e69e
#
_cell.length_a   1.000
_cell.length_b   1.000
_cell.length_c   1.000
_cell.angle_alpha   90.00
_cell.angle_beta   90.00
_cell.angle_gamma   90.00
#
_symmetry.space_group_name_H-M   'P 1'
#
loop_
_entity.id
_entity.type
_entity.pdbx_description
1 polymer ?
#
loop_
_entity_poly.entity_id
_entity_poly.type
_entity_poly.pdbx_seq_one_letter_code
_entity_poly.pdbx_strand_id
1 'polypeptide(L)'
;MFDYHVHTSFSADSQEPVESYLNELQARGITEFCVTEHMAVNFHRGNWMVDLDAYVPKIRALQAAGYPVKLGIEADVNCAACDVEELVTQLSRYPLDFVLVSSHCFMGSDPYQEDMFQNRDPIAVCRSYLQDLYTCLRRIDPALFSALAHLDYLAKGFGATYLPGGLFRYEY
;
A
#
# COMPACT_ATOMS: atom_id res chain seq x y z
N MET A 1 -11.27 4.49 -18.02
CA MET A 1 -10.76 3.46 -17.06
C MET A 1 -9.81 4.19 -16.12
N PHE A 2 -9.76 3.82 -14.85
CA PHE A 2 -8.89 4.41 -13.83
C PHE A 2 -8.03 3.33 -13.19
N ASP A 3 -6.80 3.67 -12.82
CA ASP A 3 -5.93 2.82 -12.01
C ASP A 3 -5.36 3.66 -10.87
N TYR A 4 -5.64 3.25 -9.63
CA TYR A 4 -5.27 4.01 -8.43
C TYR A 4 -4.36 3.24 -7.49
N HIS A 5 -3.66 2.22 -8.01
CA HIS A 5 -2.65 1.48 -7.25
C HIS A 5 -1.47 1.09 -8.15
N VAL A 6 -0.55 2.03 -8.32
CA VAL A 6 0.61 1.89 -9.23
C VAL A 6 1.87 2.29 -8.49
N HIS A 7 2.91 1.44 -8.58
CA HIS A 7 4.26 1.71 -8.07
C HIS A 7 5.22 2.01 -9.21
N THR A 8 6.14 2.94 -8.97
CA THR A 8 7.19 3.30 -9.92
C THR A 8 8.56 3.10 -9.30
N SER A 9 9.60 3.55 -10.00
CA SER A 9 10.98 3.48 -9.50
C SER A 9 11.25 4.26 -8.21
N PHE A 10 10.25 4.92 -7.64
CA PHE A 10 10.32 5.51 -6.30
C PHE A 10 9.99 4.50 -5.19
N SER A 11 9.37 3.36 -5.51
CA SER A 11 9.14 2.24 -4.58
C SER A 11 10.23 1.18 -4.70
N ALA A 12 10.47 0.46 -3.59
CA ALA A 12 11.53 -0.56 -3.53
C ALA A 12 11.25 -1.79 -4.41
N ASP A 13 10.01 -2.04 -4.76
CA ASP A 13 9.53 -3.21 -5.50
C ASP A 13 9.25 -2.96 -6.98
N SER A 14 9.49 -1.72 -7.47
CA SER A 14 9.33 -1.37 -8.88
C SER A 14 10.58 -0.69 -9.44
N GLN A 15 10.88 -0.95 -10.72
CA GLN A 15 11.96 -0.28 -11.46
C GLN A 15 11.41 0.57 -12.61
N GLU A 16 10.09 0.57 -12.82
CA GLU A 16 9.47 1.27 -13.93
C GLU A 16 9.39 2.78 -13.66
N PRO A 17 9.95 3.62 -14.54
CA PRO A 17 9.76 5.05 -14.42
C PRO A 17 8.32 5.44 -14.69
N VAL A 18 7.84 6.51 -14.07
CA VAL A 18 6.45 6.97 -14.25
C VAL A 18 6.12 7.28 -15.72
N GLU A 19 7.11 7.66 -16.52
CA GLU A 19 6.96 7.94 -17.95
C GLU A 19 6.55 6.70 -18.76
N SER A 20 6.95 5.49 -18.35
CA SER A 20 6.51 4.25 -19.01
C SER A 20 5.00 4.10 -18.93
N TYR A 21 4.42 4.42 -17.76
CA TYR A 21 2.97 4.37 -17.58
C TYR A 21 2.25 5.41 -18.44
N LEU A 22 2.77 6.64 -18.54
CA LEU A 22 2.16 7.70 -19.34
C LEU A 22 1.96 7.29 -20.80
N ASN A 23 2.95 6.59 -21.39
CA ASN A 23 2.89 6.10 -22.76
C ASN A 23 1.84 5.00 -22.94
N GLU A 24 1.81 4.03 -22.00
CA GLU A 24 0.87 2.90 -22.04
C GLU A 24 -0.58 3.32 -21.79
N LEU A 25 -0.81 4.25 -20.87
CA LEU A 25 -2.15 4.71 -20.51
C LEU A 25 -2.87 5.35 -21.70
N GLN A 26 -2.18 6.17 -22.46
CA GLN A 26 -2.74 6.77 -23.66
C GLN A 26 -3.12 5.71 -24.70
N ALA A 27 -2.28 4.71 -24.89
CA ALA A 27 -2.55 3.61 -25.83
C ALA A 27 -3.74 2.74 -25.39
N ARG A 28 -4.01 2.62 -24.09
CA ARG A 28 -5.09 1.80 -23.52
C ARG A 28 -6.37 2.58 -23.21
N GLY A 29 -6.41 3.88 -23.49
CA GLY A 29 -7.58 4.72 -23.19
C GLY A 29 -7.83 4.89 -21.69
N ILE A 30 -6.79 4.78 -20.86
CA ILE A 30 -6.85 5.10 -19.43
C ILE A 30 -6.78 6.61 -19.30
N THR A 31 -7.79 7.19 -18.69
CA THR A 31 -7.97 8.64 -18.63
C THR A 31 -7.38 9.29 -17.39
N GLU A 32 -7.09 8.50 -16.36
CA GLU A 32 -6.49 8.96 -15.11
C GLU A 32 -5.86 7.78 -14.38
N PHE A 33 -4.72 8.00 -13.72
CA PHE A 33 -4.12 7.04 -12.81
C PHE A 33 -3.49 7.74 -11.61
N CYS A 34 -3.30 7.00 -10.54
CA CYS A 34 -2.67 7.46 -9.33
C CYS A 34 -1.41 6.65 -9.05
N VAL A 35 -0.27 7.32 -8.94
CA VAL A 35 0.94 6.69 -8.42
C VAL A 35 0.82 6.65 -6.91
N THR A 36 1.00 5.47 -6.31
CA THR A 36 0.84 5.22 -4.87
C THR A 36 2.07 4.54 -4.33
N GLU A 37 3.14 5.30 -4.15
CA GLU A 37 4.41 4.78 -3.68
C GLU A 37 4.35 4.32 -2.22
N HIS A 38 5.12 3.30 -1.88
CA HIS A 38 5.17 2.77 -0.53
C HIS A 38 5.67 3.79 0.51
N MET A 39 4.93 3.88 1.61
CA MET A 39 5.32 4.62 2.80
C MET A 39 5.12 3.74 4.04
N ALA A 40 6.14 2.96 4.38
CA ALA A 40 6.12 2.03 5.50
C ALA A 40 7.07 2.48 6.61
N VAL A 41 6.57 3.26 7.55
CA VAL A 41 7.33 3.75 8.71
C VAL A 41 7.75 2.55 9.57
N ASN A 42 9.07 2.46 9.86
CA ASN A 42 9.66 1.39 10.65
C ASN A 42 9.52 -0.05 10.08
N PHE A 43 9.38 -0.17 8.77
CA PHE A 43 9.47 -1.46 8.11
C PHE A 43 10.93 -1.90 7.96
N HIS A 44 11.30 -3.01 8.61
CA HIS A 44 12.70 -3.41 8.78
C HIS A 44 13.34 -4.08 7.56
N ARG A 45 12.62 -4.25 6.47
CA ARG A 45 13.11 -4.92 5.26
C ARG A 45 13.15 -3.94 4.08
N GLY A 46 14.35 -3.45 3.78
CA GLY A 46 14.57 -2.62 2.61
C GLY A 46 14.11 -1.17 2.76
N ASN A 47 14.14 -0.45 1.66
CA ASN A 47 13.72 0.95 1.59
C ASN A 47 12.25 1.03 1.15
N TRP A 48 11.34 0.83 2.09
CA TRP A 48 9.89 0.95 1.88
C TRP A 48 9.34 2.33 2.26
N MET A 49 10.22 3.31 2.36
CA MET A 49 9.88 4.72 2.53
C MET A 49 10.24 5.48 1.27
N VAL A 50 9.23 5.97 0.58
CA VAL A 50 9.43 6.85 -0.57
C VAL A 50 10.14 8.13 -0.15
N ASP A 51 11.11 8.57 -0.96
CA ASP A 51 11.71 9.91 -0.82
C ASP A 51 10.69 10.95 -1.32
N LEU A 52 9.91 11.50 -0.39
CA LEU A 52 8.88 12.49 -0.71
C LEU A 52 9.46 13.76 -1.33
N ASP A 53 10.68 14.15 -0.97
CA ASP A 53 11.30 15.38 -1.48
C ASP A 53 11.74 15.23 -2.94
N ALA A 54 11.96 14.00 -3.42
CA ALA A 54 12.18 13.68 -4.83
C ALA A 54 10.86 13.34 -5.57
N TYR A 55 10.00 12.54 -4.96
CA TYR A 55 8.77 12.02 -5.56
C TYR A 55 7.73 13.11 -5.84
N VAL A 56 7.40 13.91 -4.84
CA VAL A 56 6.32 14.91 -4.94
C VAL A 56 6.59 15.94 -6.04
N PRO A 57 7.77 16.57 -6.13
CA PRO A 57 8.05 17.51 -7.22
C PRO A 57 7.96 16.86 -8.60
N LYS A 58 8.36 15.59 -8.74
CA LYS A 58 8.26 14.85 -10.00
C LYS A 58 6.82 14.71 -10.47
N ILE A 59 5.93 14.24 -9.60
CA ILE A 59 4.52 14.06 -9.98
C ILE A 59 3.84 15.43 -10.22
N ARG A 60 4.12 16.43 -9.39
CA ARG A 60 3.56 17.79 -9.58
C ARG A 60 4.01 18.43 -10.90
N ALA A 61 5.25 18.18 -11.33
CA ALA A 61 5.73 18.65 -12.64
C ALA A 61 4.97 17.98 -13.79
N LEU A 62 4.67 16.68 -13.70
CA LEU A 62 3.86 15.97 -14.69
C LEU A 62 2.42 16.49 -14.72
N GLN A 63 1.82 16.75 -13.57
CA GLN A 63 0.48 17.37 -13.49
C GLN A 63 0.46 18.76 -14.14
N ALA A 64 1.46 19.58 -13.86
CA ALA A 64 1.61 20.90 -14.46
C ALA A 64 1.81 20.85 -15.98
N ALA A 65 2.41 19.78 -16.49
CA ALA A 65 2.55 19.50 -17.93
C ALA A 65 1.26 18.94 -18.58
N GLY A 66 0.20 18.75 -17.79
CA GLY A 66 -1.12 18.30 -18.29
C GLY A 66 -1.30 16.78 -18.35
N TYR A 67 -0.40 15.99 -17.76
CA TYR A 67 -0.59 14.54 -17.68
C TYR A 67 -1.65 14.15 -16.64
N PRO A 68 -2.48 13.13 -16.92
CA PRO A 68 -3.59 12.74 -16.05
C PRO A 68 -3.12 11.83 -14.90
N VAL A 69 -2.10 12.27 -14.16
CA VAL A 69 -1.50 11.55 -13.04
C VAL A 69 -1.92 12.19 -11.72
N LYS A 70 -2.25 11.36 -10.73
CA LYS A 70 -2.51 11.78 -9.35
C LYS A 70 -1.32 11.45 -8.46
N LEU A 71 -1.09 12.32 -7.48
CA LEU A 71 -0.08 12.14 -6.44
C LEU A 71 -0.69 11.36 -5.29
N GLY A 72 -0.35 10.11 -5.16
CA GLY A 72 -0.83 9.25 -4.07
C GLY A 72 0.28 8.63 -3.26
N ILE A 73 -0.11 7.97 -2.19
CA ILE A 73 0.76 7.18 -1.31
C ILE A 73 0.03 5.89 -0.94
N GLU A 74 0.75 4.78 -0.88
CA GLU A 74 0.33 3.59 -0.15
C GLU A 74 0.96 3.61 1.24
N ALA A 75 0.15 4.00 2.22
CA ALA A 75 0.54 4.13 3.62
C ALA A 75 0.41 2.79 4.35
N ASP A 76 1.53 2.25 4.80
CA ASP A 76 1.56 0.94 5.48
C ASP A 76 1.34 1.09 6.98
N VAL A 77 0.24 0.51 7.47
CA VAL A 77 -0.15 0.52 8.89
C VAL A 77 0.19 -0.81 9.56
N ASN A 78 1.45 -1.03 9.83
CA ASN A 78 1.93 -2.22 10.52
C ASN A 78 1.72 -2.12 12.02
N CYS A 79 0.73 -2.80 12.58
CA CYS A 79 0.26 -2.60 13.94
C CYS A 79 1.31 -2.75 15.03
N ALA A 80 2.14 -3.76 14.94
CA ALA A 80 3.16 -4.03 15.96
C ALA A 80 4.35 -3.06 15.92
N ALA A 81 4.61 -2.44 14.76
CA ALA A 81 5.79 -1.60 14.53
C ALA A 81 5.45 -0.20 13.96
N CYS A 82 4.18 0.06 13.65
CA CYS A 82 3.79 1.34 13.05
C CYS A 82 3.84 2.46 14.10
N ASP A 83 4.71 3.41 13.86
CA ASP A 83 4.62 4.72 14.49
C ASP A 83 3.55 5.53 13.75
N VAL A 84 2.32 5.47 14.26
CA VAL A 84 1.18 6.17 13.64
C VAL A 84 1.40 7.69 13.66
N GLU A 85 2.05 8.23 14.66
CA GLU A 85 2.32 9.68 14.74
C GLU A 85 3.30 10.11 13.65
N GLU A 86 4.35 9.33 13.45
CA GLU A 86 5.28 9.57 12.34
C GLU A 86 4.60 9.41 10.98
N LEU A 87 3.81 8.35 10.78
CA LEU A 87 3.05 8.16 9.54
C LEU A 87 2.15 9.37 9.24
N VAL A 88 1.37 9.82 10.23
CA VAL A 88 0.50 11.00 10.09
C VAL A 88 1.32 12.26 9.77
N THR A 89 2.47 12.42 10.42
CA THR A 89 3.39 13.53 10.16
C THR A 89 3.87 13.51 8.71
N GLN A 90 4.29 12.37 8.19
CA GLN A 90 4.76 12.24 6.81
C GLN A 90 3.63 12.48 5.80
N LEU A 91 2.45 11.90 6.01
CA LEU A 91 1.29 12.12 5.14
C LEU A 91 0.85 13.59 5.10
N SER A 92 1.06 14.33 6.19
CA SER A 92 0.67 15.75 6.30
C SER A 92 1.68 16.72 5.67
N ARG A 93 2.87 16.26 5.25
CA ARG A 93 3.91 17.14 4.66
C ARG A 93 3.49 17.76 3.35
N TYR A 94 2.68 17.05 2.57
CA TYR A 94 2.29 17.47 1.23
C TYR A 94 0.79 17.23 0.99
N PRO A 95 0.12 18.07 0.19
CA PRO A 95 -1.26 17.83 -0.22
C PRO A 95 -1.30 16.66 -1.22
N LEU A 96 -1.59 15.47 -0.72
CA LEU A 96 -1.76 14.26 -1.52
C LEU A 96 -3.14 14.25 -2.18
N ASP A 97 -3.22 13.70 -3.40
CA ASP A 97 -4.49 13.57 -4.11
C ASP A 97 -5.23 12.29 -3.69
N PHE A 98 -4.49 11.28 -3.22
CA PHE A 98 -5.04 9.99 -2.84
C PHE A 98 -4.12 9.26 -1.84
N VAL A 99 -4.70 8.62 -0.85
CA VAL A 99 -3.98 7.78 0.11
C VAL A 99 -4.66 6.43 0.23
N LEU A 100 -3.94 5.37 -0.16
CA LEU A 100 -4.27 3.99 0.17
C LEU A 100 -3.71 3.66 1.55
N VAL A 101 -4.45 2.89 2.33
CA VAL A 101 -3.93 2.28 3.55
C VAL A 101 -3.83 0.78 3.35
N SER A 102 -2.67 0.22 3.61
CA SER A 102 -2.35 -1.20 3.50
C SER A 102 -1.70 -1.74 4.78
N SER A 103 -1.55 -3.05 4.85
CA SER A 103 -0.75 -3.71 5.87
C SER A 103 0.07 -4.83 5.23
N HIS A 104 1.37 -4.62 5.13
CA HIS A 104 2.34 -5.56 4.57
C HIS A 104 3.15 -6.29 5.67
N CYS A 105 2.92 -5.98 6.93
CA CYS A 105 3.57 -6.64 8.05
C CYS A 105 2.54 -7.19 9.03
N PHE A 106 2.66 -8.46 9.34
CA PHE A 106 1.85 -9.14 10.34
C PHE A 106 2.74 -10.03 11.19
N MET A 107 2.53 -10.00 12.51
CA MET A 107 3.38 -10.75 13.47
C MET A 107 4.88 -10.45 13.33
N GLY A 108 5.23 -9.22 12.93
CA GLY A 108 6.60 -8.76 12.77
C GLY A 108 7.29 -9.15 11.47
N SER A 109 6.56 -9.72 10.51
CA SER A 109 7.10 -10.17 9.22
C SER A 109 6.14 -9.91 8.06
N ASP A 110 6.67 -10.02 6.84
CA ASP A 110 5.89 -9.94 5.61
C ASP A 110 5.20 -11.28 5.32
N PRO A 111 3.85 -11.35 5.34
CA PRO A 111 3.09 -12.56 5.06
C PRO A 111 3.34 -13.15 3.66
N TYR A 112 3.79 -12.35 2.72
CA TYR A 112 4.13 -12.82 1.38
C TYR A 112 5.42 -13.65 1.38
N GLN A 113 6.38 -13.30 2.25
CA GLN A 113 7.71 -13.91 2.31
C GLN A 113 7.84 -14.97 3.41
N GLU A 114 6.98 -14.95 4.43
CA GLU A 114 7.06 -15.87 5.56
C GLU A 114 5.74 -16.61 5.79
N ASP A 115 5.84 -17.89 6.14
CA ASP A 115 4.66 -18.73 6.41
C ASP A 115 4.05 -18.40 7.77
N MET A 116 3.06 -17.51 7.77
CA MET A 116 2.30 -17.14 8.96
C MET A 116 1.35 -18.24 9.45
N PHE A 117 1.10 -19.25 8.63
CA PHE A 117 0.12 -20.30 8.89
C PHE A 117 0.72 -21.57 9.49
N GLN A 118 2.05 -21.74 9.43
CA GLN A 118 2.72 -22.95 9.88
C GLN A 118 2.33 -23.30 11.31
N ASN A 119 1.74 -24.51 11.49
CA ASN A 119 1.25 -25.02 12.77
C ASN A 119 0.18 -24.14 13.46
N ARG A 120 -0.58 -23.36 12.70
CA ARG A 120 -1.66 -22.49 13.21
C ARG A 120 -2.96 -22.79 12.47
N ASP A 121 -4.09 -22.52 13.14
CA ASP A 121 -5.39 -22.51 12.49
C ASP A 121 -5.49 -21.33 11.52
N PRO A 122 -5.72 -21.54 10.21
CA PRO A 122 -5.77 -20.48 9.23
C PRO A 122 -6.85 -19.41 9.54
N ILE A 123 -8.00 -19.82 10.08
CA ILE A 123 -9.08 -18.89 10.43
C ILE A 123 -8.65 -17.99 11.59
N ALA A 124 -7.99 -18.54 12.60
CA ALA A 124 -7.48 -17.74 13.71
C ALA A 124 -6.39 -16.74 13.25
N VAL A 125 -5.52 -17.15 12.32
CA VAL A 125 -4.51 -16.26 11.72
C VAL A 125 -5.19 -15.10 10.98
N CYS A 126 -6.19 -15.40 10.14
CA CYS A 126 -6.94 -14.36 9.40
C CYS A 126 -7.65 -13.37 10.33
N ARG A 127 -8.31 -13.88 11.38
CA ARG A 127 -8.99 -13.02 12.37
C ARG A 127 -7.99 -12.11 13.08
N SER A 128 -6.83 -12.63 13.46
CA SER A 128 -5.78 -11.85 14.11
C SER A 128 -5.26 -10.75 13.19
N TYR A 129 -5.00 -11.05 11.92
CA TYR A 129 -4.57 -10.08 10.91
C TYR A 129 -5.58 -8.94 10.75
N LEU A 130 -6.86 -9.27 10.57
CA LEU A 130 -7.91 -8.26 10.42
C LEU A 130 -8.12 -7.45 11.70
N GLN A 131 -7.97 -8.07 12.88
CA GLN A 131 -8.05 -7.38 14.16
C GLN A 131 -6.89 -6.40 14.35
N ASP A 132 -5.68 -6.77 13.92
CA ASP A 132 -4.51 -5.90 13.96
C ASP A 132 -4.73 -4.69 13.04
N LEU A 133 -5.12 -4.93 11.79
CA LEU A 133 -5.44 -3.86 10.84
C LEU A 133 -6.51 -2.90 11.41
N TYR A 134 -7.61 -3.44 11.94
CA TYR A 134 -8.67 -2.65 12.57
C TYR A 134 -8.14 -1.80 13.74
N THR A 135 -7.28 -2.38 14.56
CA THR A 135 -6.69 -1.68 15.71
C THR A 135 -5.82 -0.52 15.29
N CYS A 136 -5.06 -0.65 14.20
CA CYS A 136 -4.28 0.44 13.62
C CYS A 136 -5.17 1.53 13.03
N LEU A 137 -6.15 1.14 12.22
CA LEU A 137 -7.05 2.09 11.56
C LEU A 137 -7.79 2.98 12.55
N ARG A 138 -8.15 2.45 13.72
CA ARG A 138 -8.78 3.25 14.77
C ARG A 138 -7.91 4.35 15.38
N ARG A 139 -6.60 4.32 15.14
CA ARG A 139 -5.64 5.31 15.62
C ARG A 139 -5.40 6.44 14.62
N ILE A 140 -5.91 6.30 13.39
CA ILE A 140 -5.72 7.25 12.30
C ILE A 140 -7.05 7.98 12.05
N ASP A 141 -6.98 9.28 11.86
CA ASP A 141 -8.16 10.05 11.42
C ASP A 141 -8.61 9.55 10.03
N PRO A 142 -9.85 9.08 9.87
CA PRO A 142 -10.36 8.63 8.59
C PRO A 142 -10.27 9.67 7.46
N ALA A 143 -10.18 10.95 7.78
CA ALA A 143 -10.01 12.00 6.80
C ALA A 143 -8.62 11.98 6.10
N LEU A 144 -7.65 11.24 6.65
CA LEU A 144 -6.29 11.16 6.12
C LEU A 144 -6.11 10.09 5.04
N PHE A 145 -7.10 9.22 4.82
CA PHE A 145 -6.99 8.20 3.79
C PHE A 145 -8.23 8.09 2.92
N SER A 146 -8.04 7.64 1.70
CA SER A 146 -9.07 7.58 0.65
C SER A 146 -9.70 6.20 0.55
N ALA A 147 -8.90 5.13 0.71
CA ALA A 147 -9.33 3.75 0.57
C ALA A 147 -8.42 2.78 1.35
N LEU A 148 -8.93 1.58 1.59
CA LEU A 148 -8.15 0.43 2.05
C LEU A 148 -7.70 -0.39 0.85
N ALA A 149 -6.41 -0.76 0.82
CA ALA A 149 -5.85 -1.64 -0.18
C ALA A 149 -6.00 -3.10 0.23
N HIS A 150 -5.98 -4.00 -0.74
CA HIS A 150 -5.86 -5.46 -0.66
C HIS A 150 -5.97 -6.07 0.75
N LEU A 151 -7.16 -6.03 1.35
CA LEU A 151 -7.45 -6.59 2.69
C LEU A 151 -7.13 -8.09 2.78
N ASP A 152 -6.98 -8.75 1.64
CA ASP A 152 -6.61 -10.15 1.50
C ASP A 152 -5.11 -10.39 1.26
N TYR A 153 -4.25 -9.41 1.57
CA TYR A 153 -2.80 -9.55 1.39
C TYR A 153 -2.24 -10.82 2.05
N LEU A 154 -2.79 -11.19 3.20
CA LEU A 154 -2.45 -12.42 3.91
C LEU A 154 -2.68 -13.71 3.07
N ALA A 155 -3.58 -13.67 2.07
CA ALA A 155 -3.86 -14.79 1.18
C ALA A 155 -2.86 -14.92 0.01
N LYS A 156 -1.89 -14.02 -0.11
CA LYS A 156 -0.81 -14.07 -1.09
C LYS A 156 0.36 -14.92 -0.57
N GLY A 157 1.32 -15.20 -1.43
CA GLY A 157 2.50 -15.96 -1.06
C GLY A 157 2.16 -17.30 -0.42
N PHE A 158 2.67 -17.56 0.77
CA PHE A 158 2.38 -18.78 1.53
C PHE A 158 0.90 -18.95 1.85
N GLY A 159 0.18 -17.85 2.07
CA GLY A 159 -1.25 -17.87 2.36
C GLY A 159 -2.09 -18.49 1.26
N ALA A 160 -1.67 -18.44 0.01
CA ALA A 160 -2.38 -19.07 -1.11
C ALA A 160 -2.57 -20.60 -0.94
N THR A 161 -1.67 -21.26 -0.21
CA THR A 161 -1.75 -22.69 0.10
C THR A 161 -2.85 -22.99 1.13
N TYR A 162 -3.02 -22.13 2.11
CA TYR A 162 -3.97 -22.31 3.23
C TYR A 162 -5.34 -21.70 2.95
N LEU A 163 -5.38 -20.70 2.08
CA LEU A 163 -6.57 -19.91 1.75
C LEU A 163 -6.88 -19.98 0.24
N PRO A 164 -7.12 -21.16 -0.34
CA PRO A 164 -7.38 -21.29 -1.78
C PRO A 164 -8.67 -20.55 -2.15
N GLY A 165 -8.53 -19.49 -2.94
CA GLY A 165 -9.64 -18.62 -3.36
C GLY A 165 -9.78 -17.33 -2.54
N GLY A 166 -8.77 -17.02 -1.69
CA GLY A 166 -8.65 -15.76 -0.97
C GLY A 166 -9.35 -15.72 0.38
N LEU A 167 -9.05 -14.69 1.14
CA LEU A 167 -9.49 -14.48 2.52
C LEU A 167 -11.02 -14.46 2.67
N PHE A 168 -11.71 -13.79 1.75
CA PHE A 168 -13.16 -13.55 1.86
C PHE A 168 -14.04 -14.72 1.41
N ARG A 169 -13.43 -15.85 1.03
CA ARG A 169 -14.18 -17.07 0.70
C ARG A 169 -14.65 -17.83 1.93
N TYR A 170 -14.07 -17.55 3.09
CA TYR A 170 -14.36 -18.24 4.33
C TYR A 170 -15.40 -17.45 5.12
N GLU A 171 -16.49 -18.14 5.56
CA GLU A 171 -17.44 -17.57 6.49
C GLU A 171 -16.80 -17.49 7.89
N TYR A 172 -16.85 -16.32 8.50
CA TYR A 172 -16.26 -16.05 9.82
C TYR A 172 -17.34 -15.91 10.88
#